data_751c6ffc071b6dd342ca69ceabffa270
#
_entry.id   751c6ffc071b6dd342ca69ceabffa270
#
_cell.length_a   1.000
_cell.length_b   1.000
_cell.length_c   1.000
_cell.angle_alpha   90.00
_cell.angle_beta   90.00
_cell.angle_gamma   90.00
#
_symmetry.space_group_name_H-M   'P 1'
#
loop_
_entity.id
_entity.type
_entity.pdbx_description
1 polymer ?
#
loop_
_entity_poly.entity_id
_entity_poly.type
_entity_poly.pdbx_seq_one_letter_code
_entity_poly.pdbx_strand_id
1 'polypeptide(L)'
;MVSTHIGFPTETVAVFLALSVGAIFIDLFMHRKDEPISLKSAALWSVFWVAVAMLFAGFLYLHHGAEVASLFVTGYALEKVLSVDNLFVMMAIFAWFGIPDRYRHRVLYWGVIGAIVFRGIFVAIGTGLLSLGPYVEIVFALIVAWTAVMMLKGNDGEDEVEDYSQHLAYRLVKRFFPIWPKLAGRKFLLNQTEVDHELAKPENQAITVGRVKKATLYATPLMLCVAVVELSDVMFAFDSVPAIIAVSREPLIVYSAMMFAILGLRTLYFVLEALKQYLVHLEKAVVVLLFFIAVKLGLNASEHIWHHGYSISATASLYVVLGVLAVGIILSVMFPAKAESSDSKN
;
A
#
# COMPACT_ATOMS: atom_id res chain seq x y z
N MET A 1 27.60 -16.92 -13.49
CA MET A 1 28.26 -15.79 -12.80
C MET A 1 27.52 -15.57 -11.49
N VAL A 2 28.24 -15.65 -10.38
CA VAL A 2 27.70 -15.43 -9.03
C VAL A 2 27.07 -14.03 -9.03
N SER A 3 25.80 -13.93 -8.62
CA SER A 3 25.14 -12.66 -8.39
C SER A 3 25.92 -11.93 -7.28
N THR A 4 26.79 -11.02 -7.70
CA THR A 4 27.45 -10.11 -6.74
C THR A 4 26.34 -9.24 -6.17
N HIS A 5 25.93 -9.54 -4.92
CA HIS A 5 25.23 -8.57 -4.13
C HIS A 5 26.13 -7.31 -4.11
N ILE A 6 25.64 -6.23 -4.68
CA ILE A 6 26.31 -4.93 -4.58
C ILE A 6 26.17 -4.55 -3.12
N GLY A 7 27.15 -4.90 -2.29
CA GLY A 7 27.18 -4.43 -0.91
C GLY A 7 27.27 -2.91 -0.93
N PHE A 8 26.15 -2.23 -0.70
CA PHE A 8 26.15 -0.77 -0.68
C PHE A 8 27.06 -0.27 0.45
N PRO A 9 27.87 0.80 0.18
CA PRO A 9 28.68 1.42 1.22
C PRO A 9 27.82 1.88 2.40
N THR A 10 28.38 1.85 3.58
CA THR A 10 27.72 2.32 4.81
C THR A 10 27.15 3.74 4.67
N GLU A 11 27.78 4.58 3.86
CA GLU A 11 27.30 5.94 3.53
C GLU A 11 25.93 5.93 2.84
N THR A 12 25.72 5.04 1.87
CA THR A 12 24.44 4.92 1.16
C THR A 12 23.33 4.45 2.09
N VAL A 13 23.64 3.47 2.96
CA VAL A 13 22.70 3.00 3.99
C VAL A 13 22.40 4.12 4.99
N ALA A 14 23.42 4.89 5.41
CA ALA A 14 23.23 6.00 6.33
C ALA A 14 22.37 7.13 5.71
N VAL A 15 22.59 7.48 4.45
CA VAL A 15 21.77 8.47 3.72
C VAL A 15 20.33 7.98 3.59
N PHE A 16 20.13 6.72 3.21
CA PHE A 16 18.80 6.12 3.15
C PHE A 16 18.10 6.19 4.51
N LEU A 17 18.75 5.75 5.58
CA LEU A 17 18.16 5.76 6.93
C LEU A 17 17.86 7.19 7.41
N ALA A 18 18.78 8.14 7.18
CA ALA A 18 18.59 9.53 7.59
C ALA A 18 17.38 10.16 6.85
N LEU A 19 17.29 9.96 5.54
CA LEU A 19 16.16 10.46 4.75
C LEU A 19 14.86 9.78 5.14
N SER A 20 14.86 8.46 5.31
CA SER A 20 13.66 7.69 5.67
C SER A 20 13.16 8.05 7.06
N VAL A 21 14.03 8.07 8.07
CA VAL A 21 13.66 8.44 9.45
C VAL A 21 13.20 9.89 9.51
N GLY A 22 13.93 10.81 8.85
CA GLY A 22 13.55 12.23 8.77
C GLY A 22 12.18 12.40 8.08
N ALA A 23 11.96 11.71 6.98
CA ALA A 23 10.71 11.74 6.24
C ALA A 23 9.53 11.17 7.04
N ILE A 24 9.71 10.02 7.69
CA ILE A 24 8.70 9.45 8.61
C ILE A 24 8.40 10.45 9.72
N PHE A 25 9.42 11.04 10.33
CA PHE A 25 9.22 12.01 11.39
C PHE A 25 8.41 13.22 10.91
N ILE A 26 8.77 13.78 9.74
CA ILE A 26 8.02 14.89 9.13
C ILE A 26 6.58 14.47 8.83
N ASP A 27 6.37 13.31 8.17
CA ASP A 27 5.04 12.83 7.82
C ASP A 27 4.17 12.61 9.07
N LEU A 28 4.73 12.05 10.13
CA LEU A 28 4.02 11.80 11.39
C LEU A 28 3.74 13.08 12.17
N PHE A 29 4.66 14.05 12.15
CA PHE A 29 4.56 15.27 12.98
C PHE A 29 3.68 16.33 12.37
N MET A 30 3.74 16.53 11.04
CA MET A 30 3.00 17.60 10.34
C MET A 30 1.49 17.38 10.32
N HIS A 31 1.01 16.13 10.42
CA HIS A 31 -0.40 15.79 10.30
C HIS A 31 -1.02 15.34 11.65
N ARG A 32 -0.59 15.95 12.76
CA ARG A 32 -1.12 15.61 14.10
C ARG A 32 -2.52 16.18 14.39
N LYS A 33 -2.97 17.18 13.62
CA LYS A 33 -4.28 17.82 13.83
C LYS A 33 -5.38 16.99 13.15
N ASP A 34 -6.53 16.85 13.84
CA ASP A 34 -7.72 16.16 13.33
C ASP A 34 -8.55 17.08 12.39
N GLU A 35 -7.88 17.84 11.54
CA GLU A 35 -8.54 18.67 10.54
C GLU A 35 -8.54 17.98 9.20
N PRO A 36 -9.63 18.04 8.42
CA PRO A 36 -9.67 17.48 7.09
C PRO A 36 -8.61 18.17 6.21
N ILE A 37 -7.79 17.38 5.53
CA ILE A 37 -6.75 17.90 4.64
C ILE A 37 -7.41 18.39 3.36
N SER A 38 -7.19 19.66 2.98
CA SER A 38 -7.69 20.17 1.70
C SER A 38 -6.98 19.50 0.52
N LEU A 39 -7.69 19.32 -0.60
CA LEU A 39 -7.15 18.70 -1.81
C LEU A 39 -5.84 19.39 -2.28
N LYS A 40 -5.80 20.73 -2.21
CA LYS A 40 -4.59 21.49 -2.57
C LYS A 40 -3.40 21.16 -1.66
N SER A 41 -3.64 21.07 -0.35
CA SER A 41 -2.60 20.70 0.61
C SER A 41 -2.15 19.26 0.40
N ALA A 42 -3.09 18.32 0.20
CA ALA A 42 -2.79 16.93 -0.06
C ALA A 42 -1.95 16.75 -1.35
N ALA A 43 -2.29 17.46 -2.42
CA ALA A 43 -1.55 17.44 -3.68
C ALA A 43 -0.13 18.00 -3.50
N LEU A 44 0.04 19.12 -2.81
CA LEU A 44 1.37 19.71 -2.55
C LEU A 44 2.26 18.75 -1.73
N TRP A 45 1.71 18.13 -0.69
CA TRP A 45 2.44 17.14 0.09
C TRP A 45 2.77 15.88 -0.71
N SER A 46 1.87 15.44 -1.59
CA SER A 46 2.16 14.30 -2.48
C SER A 46 3.31 14.62 -3.43
N VAL A 47 3.33 15.82 -4.02
CA VAL A 47 4.47 16.29 -4.86
C VAL A 47 5.76 16.40 -4.05
N PHE A 48 5.70 16.90 -2.81
CA PHE A 48 6.84 16.96 -1.92
C PHE A 48 7.45 15.58 -1.67
N TRP A 49 6.64 14.55 -1.40
CA TRP A 49 7.13 13.20 -1.18
C TRP A 49 7.74 12.57 -2.44
N VAL A 50 7.17 12.85 -3.62
CA VAL A 50 7.78 12.46 -4.90
C VAL A 50 9.13 13.15 -5.07
N ALA A 51 9.25 14.43 -4.75
CA ALA A 51 10.52 15.17 -4.84
C ALA A 51 11.58 14.58 -3.89
N VAL A 52 11.22 14.21 -2.67
CA VAL A 52 12.13 13.54 -1.72
C VAL A 52 12.63 12.19 -2.28
N ALA A 53 11.75 11.39 -2.89
CA ALA A 53 12.15 10.15 -3.55
C ALA A 53 13.08 10.41 -4.73
N MET A 54 12.82 11.44 -5.54
CA MET A 54 13.66 11.80 -6.67
C MET A 54 15.02 12.38 -6.24
N LEU A 55 15.10 13.05 -5.10
CA LEU A 55 16.38 13.45 -4.49
C LEU A 55 17.24 12.22 -4.12
N PHE A 56 16.62 11.19 -3.55
CA PHE A 56 17.33 9.94 -3.28
C PHE A 56 17.75 9.23 -4.58
N ALA A 57 16.89 9.24 -5.61
CA ALA A 57 17.24 8.72 -6.94
C ALA A 57 18.45 9.47 -7.53
N GLY A 58 18.50 10.81 -7.40
CA GLY A 58 19.63 11.65 -7.82
C GLY A 58 20.91 11.31 -7.06
N PHE A 59 20.82 11.07 -5.75
CA PHE A 59 21.95 10.60 -4.95
C PHE A 59 22.45 9.23 -5.47
N LEU A 60 21.56 8.27 -5.71
CA LEU A 60 21.94 6.96 -6.29
C LEU A 60 22.61 7.12 -7.67
N TYR A 61 22.06 8.00 -8.51
CA TYR A 61 22.64 8.28 -9.84
C TYR A 61 24.08 8.78 -9.75
N LEU A 62 24.35 9.72 -8.85
CA LEU A 62 25.67 10.34 -8.70
C LEU A 62 26.71 9.39 -8.09
N HIS A 63 26.30 8.50 -7.18
CA HIS A 63 27.24 7.64 -6.44
C HIS A 63 27.31 6.20 -6.97
N HIS A 64 26.24 5.71 -7.61
CA HIS A 64 26.11 4.31 -8.05
C HIS A 64 25.77 4.18 -9.54
N GLY A 65 25.56 5.30 -10.25
CA GLY A 65 25.30 5.32 -11.68
C GLY A 65 23.83 5.16 -12.09
N ALA A 66 23.61 5.28 -13.40
CA ALA A 66 22.27 5.34 -13.98
C ALA A 66 21.46 4.03 -13.79
N GLU A 67 22.13 2.88 -13.79
CA GLU A 67 21.47 1.57 -13.67
C GLU A 67 20.79 1.44 -12.29
N VAL A 68 21.52 1.70 -11.21
CA VAL A 68 20.99 1.62 -9.83
C VAL A 68 19.86 2.63 -9.62
N ALA A 69 20.03 3.87 -10.12
CA ALA A 69 18.97 4.87 -10.05
C ALA A 69 17.72 4.44 -10.82
N SER A 70 17.87 3.82 -12.00
CA SER A 70 16.75 3.30 -12.79
C SER A 70 16.00 2.19 -12.06
N LEU A 71 16.71 1.28 -11.39
CA LEU A 71 16.10 0.21 -10.58
C LEU A 71 15.26 0.80 -9.45
N PHE A 72 15.81 1.79 -8.74
CA PHE A 72 15.07 2.47 -7.68
C PHE A 72 13.82 3.18 -8.20
N VAL A 73 13.93 4.00 -9.25
CA VAL A 73 12.80 4.76 -9.80
C VAL A 73 11.72 3.83 -10.34
N THR A 74 12.12 2.73 -11.01
CA THR A 74 11.18 1.72 -11.50
C THR A 74 10.42 1.05 -10.35
N GLY A 75 11.14 0.61 -9.32
CA GLY A 75 10.52 0.00 -8.13
C GLY A 75 9.60 0.98 -7.39
N TYR A 76 10.04 2.24 -7.23
CA TYR A 76 9.25 3.31 -6.64
C TYR A 76 7.95 3.58 -7.43
N ALA A 77 8.05 3.70 -8.76
CA ALA A 77 6.88 3.94 -9.61
C ALA A 77 5.90 2.77 -9.56
N LEU A 78 6.39 1.54 -9.65
CA LEU A 78 5.55 0.33 -9.52
C LEU A 78 4.83 0.31 -8.17
N GLU A 79 5.55 0.46 -7.07
CA GLU A 79 4.95 0.44 -5.74
C GLU A 79 3.92 1.56 -5.57
N LYS A 80 4.21 2.76 -6.08
CA LYS A 80 3.30 3.89 -6.01
C LYS A 80 1.97 3.59 -6.71
N VAL A 81 2.02 2.89 -7.83
CA VAL A 81 0.84 2.52 -8.62
C VAL A 81 0.08 1.37 -7.99
N LEU A 82 0.77 0.31 -7.58
CA LEU A 82 0.16 -0.81 -6.85
C LEU A 82 -0.52 -0.31 -5.55
N SER A 83 0.08 0.70 -4.90
CA SER A 83 -0.52 1.32 -3.71
C SER A 83 -1.82 2.07 -3.99
N VAL A 84 -2.13 2.47 -5.24
CA VAL A 84 -3.41 3.10 -5.59
C VAL A 84 -4.57 2.14 -5.36
N ASP A 85 -4.45 0.88 -5.80
CA ASP A 85 -5.47 -0.15 -5.59
C ASP A 85 -5.68 -0.41 -4.09
N ASN A 86 -4.58 -0.48 -3.32
CA ASN A 86 -4.66 -0.62 -1.86
C ASN A 86 -5.45 0.53 -1.23
N LEU A 87 -5.29 1.76 -1.74
CA LEU A 87 -6.03 2.93 -1.24
C LEU A 87 -7.52 2.87 -1.59
N PHE A 88 -7.91 2.31 -2.74
CA PHE A 88 -9.33 2.09 -3.05
C PHE A 88 -9.97 1.08 -2.09
N VAL A 89 -9.28 -0.01 -1.77
CA VAL A 89 -9.76 -0.97 -0.75
C VAL A 89 -9.86 -0.29 0.63
N MET A 90 -8.89 0.55 1.00
CA MET A 90 -8.99 1.34 2.25
C MET A 90 -10.20 2.27 2.26
N MET A 91 -10.55 2.89 1.11
CA MET A 91 -11.79 3.70 1.00
C MET A 91 -13.04 2.86 1.24
N ALA A 92 -13.11 1.65 0.68
CA ALA A 92 -14.22 0.73 0.90
C ALA A 92 -14.31 0.30 2.38
N ILE A 93 -13.18 -0.03 3.01
CA ILE A 93 -13.10 -0.36 4.45
C ILE A 93 -13.62 0.81 5.29
N PHE A 94 -13.17 2.05 5.03
CA PHE A 94 -13.64 3.23 5.77
C PHE A 94 -15.14 3.47 5.60
N ALA A 95 -15.67 3.25 4.40
CA ALA A 95 -17.10 3.37 4.13
C ALA A 95 -17.89 2.31 4.90
N TRP A 96 -17.46 1.05 4.89
CA TRP A 96 -18.11 -0.05 5.61
C TRP A 96 -18.14 0.15 7.13
N PHE A 97 -17.01 0.60 7.72
CA PHE A 97 -16.94 0.91 9.15
C PHE A 97 -17.58 2.25 9.52
N GLY A 98 -18.03 3.04 8.55
CA GLY A 98 -18.59 4.37 8.76
C GLY A 98 -17.60 5.33 9.44
N ILE A 99 -16.31 5.25 9.09
CA ILE A 99 -15.28 6.09 9.70
C ILE A 99 -15.34 7.52 9.15
N PRO A 100 -15.68 8.52 9.99
CA PRO A 100 -15.69 9.92 9.58
C PRO A 100 -14.31 10.41 9.13
N ASP A 101 -14.26 11.35 8.18
CA ASP A 101 -13.04 11.88 7.57
C ASP A 101 -12.01 12.34 8.60
N ARG A 102 -12.48 13.00 9.68
CA ARG A 102 -11.64 13.46 10.79
C ARG A 102 -10.85 12.36 11.51
N TYR A 103 -11.25 11.07 11.36
CA TYR A 103 -10.57 9.94 12.01
C TYR A 103 -9.79 9.07 11.01
N ARG A 104 -10.03 9.20 9.68
CA ARG A 104 -9.35 8.39 8.67
C ARG A 104 -7.84 8.56 8.73
N HIS A 105 -7.34 9.78 8.91
CA HIS A 105 -5.91 10.03 9.03
C HIS A 105 -5.25 9.28 10.19
N ARG A 106 -5.98 8.97 11.27
CA ARG A 106 -5.46 8.18 12.40
C ARG A 106 -5.31 6.71 12.07
N VAL A 107 -6.29 6.16 11.32
CA VAL A 107 -6.22 4.79 10.84
C VAL A 107 -5.06 4.67 9.84
N LEU A 108 -4.97 5.59 8.89
CA LEU A 108 -3.87 5.64 7.91
C LEU A 108 -2.49 5.82 8.59
N TYR A 109 -2.42 6.52 9.73
CA TYR A 109 -1.18 6.66 10.50
C TYR A 109 -0.66 5.31 10.99
N TRP A 110 -1.53 4.50 11.60
CA TRP A 110 -1.17 3.17 12.05
C TRP A 110 -0.93 2.23 10.86
N GLY A 111 -1.74 2.33 9.80
CA GLY A 111 -1.55 1.60 8.56
C GLY A 111 -0.18 1.84 7.93
N VAL A 112 0.33 3.06 7.90
CA VAL A 112 1.69 3.36 7.41
C VAL A 112 2.76 2.70 8.27
N ILE A 113 2.61 2.73 9.61
CA ILE A 113 3.58 2.09 10.51
C ILE A 113 3.60 0.58 10.31
N GLY A 114 2.43 -0.06 10.24
CA GLY A 114 2.32 -1.49 9.99
C GLY A 114 2.88 -1.86 8.61
N ALA A 115 2.53 -1.12 7.56
CA ALA A 115 3.04 -1.31 6.21
C ALA A 115 4.58 -1.29 6.18
N ILE A 116 5.22 -0.33 6.84
CA ILE A 116 6.69 -0.25 6.93
C ILE A 116 7.28 -1.53 7.53
N VAL A 117 6.72 -1.99 8.64
CA VAL A 117 7.19 -3.18 9.35
C VAL A 117 6.97 -4.45 8.54
N PHE A 118 5.73 -4.68 8.09
CA PHE A 118 5.38 -5.90 7.36
C PHE A 118 6.10 -6.00 6.03
N ARG A 119 6.15 -4.91 5.23
CA ARG A 119 6.89 -4.90 3.96
C ARG A 119 8.38 -5.10 4.16
N GLY A 120 8.98 -4.55 5.22
CA GLY A 120 10.36 -4.84 5.59
C GLY A 120 10.61 -6.34 5.83
N ILE A 121 9.71 -7.00 6.56
CA ILE A 121 9.76 -8.45 6.79
C ILE A 121 9.61 -9.22 5.47
N PHE A 122 8.62 -8.85 4.64
CA PHE A 122 8.38 -9.51 3.36
C PHE A 122 9.55 -9.33 2.38
N VAL A 123 10.18 -8.16 2.33
CA VAL A 123 11.37 -7.93 1.50
C VAL A 123 12.52 -8.79 1.99
N ALA A 124 12.77 -8.85 3.30
CA ALA A 124 13.84 -9.68 3.85
C ALA A 124 13.62 -11.17 3.54
N ILE A 125 12.38 -11.67 3.69
CA ILE A 125 12.02 -13.05 3.35
C ILE A 125 12.11 -13.26 1.83
N GLY A 126 11.52 -12.38 1.03
CA GLY A 126 11.43 -12.51 -0.42
C GLY A 126 12.80 -12.48 -1.09
N THR A 127 13.68 -11.55 -0.72
CA THR A 127 15.05 -11.49 -1.24
C THR A 127 15.88 -12.68 -0.77
N GLY A 128 15.67 -13.14 0.49
CA GLY A 128 16.27 -14.35 0.99
C GLY A 128 15.84 -15.60 0.21
N LEU A 129 14.56 -15.72 -0.12
CA LEU A 129 14.04 -16.83 -0.94
C LEU A 129 14.64 -16.84 -2.34
N LEU A 130 14.84 -15.68 -2.98
CA LEU A 130 15.47 -15.60 -4.30
C LEU A 130 16.90 -16.14 -4.32
N SER A 131 17.62 -16.08 -3.20
CA SER A 131 18.96 -16.66 -3.10
C SER A 131 18.98 -18.20 -3.23
N LEU A 132 17.82 -18.86 -3.10
CA LEU A 132 17.66 -20.31 -3.28
C LEU A 132 17.68 -20.74 -4.76
N GLY A 133 17.57 -19.80 -5.70
CA GLY A 133 17.79 -20.08 -7.12
C GLY A 133 16.63 -19.71 -8.05
N PRO A 134 16.76 -19.98 -9.36
CA PRO A 134 15.85 -19.53 -10.40
C PRO A 134 14.43 -20.12 -10.31
N TYR A 135 14.27 -21.26 -9.66
CA TYR A 135 12.95 -21.86 -9.45
C TYR A 135 12.04 -20.99 -8.58
N VAL A 136 12.61 -20.26 -7.62
CA VAL A 136 11.84 -19.31 -6.79
C VAL A 136 11.37 -18.12 -7.63
N GLU A 137 12.17 -17.67 -8.61
CA GLU A 137 11.74 -16.64 -9.57
C GLU A 137 10.55 -17.08 -10.41
N ILE A 138 10.51 -18.36 -10.83
CA ILE A 138 9.35 -18.92 -11.53
C ILE A 138 8.11 -18.90 -10.63
N VAL A 139 8.24 -19.28 -9.36
CA VAL A 139 7.13 -19.22 -8.41
C VAL A 139 6.63 -17.78 -8.25
N PHE A 140 7.53 -16.82 -8.12
CA PHE A 140 7.15 -15.40 -8.04
C PHE A 140 6.49 -14.90 -9.34
N ALA A 141 7.01 -15.29 -10.51
CA ALA A 141 6.38 -14.98 -11.78
C ALA A 141 4.94 -15.51 -11.87
N LEU A 142 4.72 -16.74 -11.40
CA LEU A 142 3.39 -17.35 -11.36
C LEU A 142 2.46 -16.65 -10.38
N ILE A 143 2.94 -16.25 -9.20
CA ILE A 143 2.16 -15.47 -8.23
C ILE A 143 1.71 -14.14 -8.85
N VAL A 144 2.65 -13.38 -9.42
CA VAL A 144 2.35 -12.07 -10.04
C VAL A 144 1.41 -12.23 -11.25
N ALA A 145 1.61 -13.26 -12.08
CA ALA A 145 0.70 -13.56 -13.19
C ALA A 145 -0.71 -13.93 -12.69
N TRP A 146 -0.80 -14.73 -11.63
CA TRP A 146 -2.06 -15.10 -11.00
C TRP A 146 -2.81 -13.87 -10.50
N THR A 147 -2.13 -12.96 -9.79
CA THR A 147 -2.71 -11.70 -9.31
C THR A 147 -3.24 -10.86 -10.48
N ALA A 148 -2.45 -10.70 -11.55
CA ALA A 148 -2.88 -9.98 -12.74
C ALA A 148 -4.17 -10.57 -13.36
N VAL A 149 -4.26 -11.91 -13.43
CA VAL A 149 -5.47 -12.61 -13.93
C VAL A 149 -6.66 -12.42 -12.98
N MET A 150 -6.44 -12.47 -11.66
CA MET A 150 -7.49 -12.25 -10.67
C MET A 150 -8.06 -10.83 -10.76
N MET A 151 -7.19 -9.82 -10.90
CA MET A 151 -7.62 -8.43 -11.10
C MET A 151 -8.45 -8.26 -12.38
N LEU A 152 -8.09 -8.93 -13.48
CA LEU A 152 -8.91 -8.92 -14.70
C LEU A 152 -10.31 -9.51 -14.50
N LYS A 153 -10.41 -10.58 -13.71
CA LYS A 153 -11.70 -11.25 -13.46
C LYS A 153 -12.57 -10.52 -12.44
N GLY A 154 -11.95 -9.83 -11.48
CA GLY A 154 -12.66 -9.10 -10.43
C GLY A 154 -13.44 -7.88 -10.92
N ASN A 155 -13.14 -7.39 -12.14
CA ASN A 155 -13.83 -6.24 -12.76
C ASN A 155 -15.22 -6.58 -13.34
N ASP A 156 -15.63 -7.85 -13.39
CA ASP A 156 -16.92 -8.27 -13.97
C ASP A 156 -18.04 -8.43 -12.93
N GLY A 157 -17.76 -8.18 -11.67
CA GLY A 157 -18.75 -8.33 -10.58
C GLY A 157 -19.07 -7.01 -9.90
N GLU A 158 -20.32 -6.61 -10.06
CA GLU A 158 -21.06 -5.51 -9.42
C GLU A 158 -20.55 -5.09 -8.03
N ASP A 159 -20.76 -3.82 -7.69
CA ASP A 159 -20.57 -3.15 -6.39
C ASP A 159 -21.24 -3.88 -5.19
N GLU A 160 -20.93 -5.15 -4.97
CA GLU A 160 -21.24 -5.80 -3.70
C GLU A 160 -20.36 -5.16 -2.63
N VAL A 161 -21.00 -4.44 -1.72
CA VAL A 161 -20.36 -3.91 -0.52
C VAL A 161 -19.76 -5.11 0.23
N GLU A 162 -18.45 -5.28 0.11
CA GLU A 162 -17.73 -6.40 0.71
C GLU A 162 -18.01 -6.43 2.23
N ASP A 163 -18.55 -7.52 2.72
CA ASP A 163 -18.87 -7.69 4.15
C ASP A 163 -17.61 -7.98 4.98
N TYR A 164 -16.97 -6.95 5.47
CA TYR A 164 -15.78 -7.08 6.31
C TYR A 164 -16.02 -7.73 7.67
N SER A 165 -17.27 -8.07 8.03
CA SER A 165 -17.54 -8.83 9.26
C SER A 165 -16.98 -10.26 9.20
N GLN A 166 -16.83 -10.79 7.99
CA GLN A 166 -16.23 -12.11 7.72
C GLN A 166 -14.70 -12.05 7.60
N HIS A 167 -14.14 -10.86 7.51
CA HIS A 167 -12.70 -10.67 7.36
C HIS A 167 -11.93 -11.26 8.54
N LEU A 168 -10.80 -11.93 8.26
CA LEU A 168 -10.01 -12.62 9.28
C LEU A 168 -9.58 -11.69 10.42
N ALA A 169 -9.16 -10.45 10.11
CA ALA A 169 -8.77 -9.47 11.09
C ALA A 169 -9.92 -9.11 12.05
N TYR A 170 -11.12 -8.89 11.51
CA TYR A 170 -12.31 -8.61 12.31
C TYR A 170 -12.59 -9.78 13.28
N ARG A 171 -12.54 -11.01 12.80
CA ARG A 171 -12.74 -12.22 13.60
C ARG A 171 -11.67 -12.40 14.68
N LEU A 172 -10.41 -12.12 14.36
CA LEU A 172 -9.31 -12.17 15.32
C LEU A 172 -9.49 -11.14 16.44
N VAL A 173 -9.76 -9.88 16.11
CA VAL A 173 -9.99 -8.84 17.12
C VAL A 173 -11.17 -9.22 18.00
N LYS A 174 -12.28 -9.68 17.41
CA LYS A 174 -13.48 -10.14 18.16
C LYS A 174 -13.19 -11.33 19.08
N ARG A 175 -12.22 -12.17 18.75
CA ARG A 175 -11.81 -13.31 19.58
C ARG A 175 -11.05 -12.89 20.83
N PHE A 176 -10.23 -11.82 20.72
CA PHE A 176 -9.36 -11.36 21.81
C PHE A 176 -9.98 -10.23 22.64
N PHE A 177 -10.84 -9.41 22.02
CA PHE A 177 -11.44 -8.24 22.64
C PHE A 177 -12.96 -8.26 22.45
N PRO A 178 -13.74 -7.96 23.51
CA PRO A 178 -15.16 -7.63 23.33
C PRO A 178 -15.27 -6.33 22.52
N ILE A 179 -16.32 -6.22 21.72
CA ILE A 179 -16.50 -5.10 20.79
C ILE A 179 -17.42 -4.07 21.42
N TRP A 180 -16.98 -2.83 21.42
CA TRP A 180 -17.81 -1.65 21.60
C TRP A 180 -18.36 -1.20 20.24
N PRO A 181 -19.70 -1.17 20.01
CA PRO A 181 -20.26 -1.04 18.66
C PRO A 181 -20.26 0.39 18.09
N LYS A 182 -20.02 1.40 18.91
CA LYS A 182 -20.01 2.81 18.47
C LYS A 182 -18.62 3.43 18.49
N LEU A 183 -18.43 4.49 17.72
CA LEU A 183 -17.23 5.29 17.82
C LEU A 183 -17.18 5.99 19.18
N ALA A 184 -16.08 5.82 19.90
CA ALA A 184 -15.82 6.48 21.18
C ALA A 184 -14.74 7.56 21.01
N GLY A 185 -15.07 8.61 20.28
CA GLY A 185 -14.14 9.68 19.92
C GLY A 185 -12.92 9.14 19.17
N ARG A 186 -11.72 9.42 19.71
CA ARG A 186 -10.42 9.08 19.10
C ARG A 186 -9.83 7.74 19.57
N LYS A 187 -10.54 6.96 20.37
CA LYS A 187 -9.98 5.80 21.06
C LYS A 187 -10.09 4.54 20.21
N PHE A 188 -9.02 3.79 20.14
CA PHE A 188 -8.98 2.46 19.53
C PHE A 188 -9.44 1.38 20.50
N LEU A 189 -9.10 1.54 21.78
CA LEU A 189 -9.48 0.66 22.86
C LEU A 189 -10.13 1.48 24.00
N LEU A 190 -11.10 0.88 24.66
CA LEU A 190 -11.74 1.44 25.86
C LEU A 190 -11.47 0.51 27.03
N ASN A 191 -11.18 1.08 28.19
CA ASN A 191 -11.17 0.31 29.44
C ASN A 191 -12.59 0.19 30.04
N GLN A 192 -12.75 -0.64 31.06
CA GLN A 192 -14.06 -0.90 31.66
C GLN A 192 -14.72 0.39 32.18
N THR A 193 -13.97 1.28 32.80
CA THR A 193 -14.49 2.54 33.34
C THR A 193 -14.98 3.50 32.26
N GLU A 194 -14.29 3.49 31.10
CA GLU A 194 -14.70 4.28 29.96
C GLU A 194 -15.95 3.72 29.28
N VAL A 195 -16.08 2.38 29.22
CA VAL A 195 -17.29 1.71 28.74
C VAL A 195 -18.48 2.02 29.66
N ASP A 196 -18.29 1.96 30.98
CA ASP A 196 -19.35 2.30 31.95
C ASP A 196 -19.76 3.77 31.80
N HIS A 197 -18.81 4.68 31.59
CA HIS A 197 -19.08 6.09 31.31
C HIS A 197 -19.84 6.30 29.98
N GLU A 198 -19.46 5.57 28.93
CA GLU A 198 -20.16 5.63 27.63
C GLU A 198 -21.59 5.04 27.73
N LEU A 199 -21.80 3.97 28.50
CA LEU A 199 -23.11 3.37 28.75
C LEU A 199 -24.04 4.28 29.57
N ALA A 200 -23.49 5.15 30.43
CA ALA A 200 -24.25 6.12 31.19
C ALA A 200 -24.89 7.23 30.32
N LYS A 201 -24.42 7.40 29.08
CA LYS A 201 -24.99 8.36 28.14
C LYS A 201 -26.38 7.93 27.67
N PRO A 202 -27.40 8.84 27.63
CA PRO A 202 -28.76 8.47 27.22
C PRO A 202 -28.84 7.79 25.85
N GLU A 203 -27.99 8.19 24.92
CA GLU A 203 -27.90 7.66 23.53
C GLU A 203 -27.35 6.24 23.41
N ASN A 204 -26.78 5.70 24.50
CA ASN A 204 -26.12 4.39 24.54
C ASN A 204 -26.83 3.38 25.45
N GLN A 205 -27.94 3.74 26.08
CA GLN A 205 -28.69 2.86 27.02
C GLN A 205 -29.19 1.56 26.39
N ALA A 206 -29.42 1.55 25.06
CA ALA A 206 -29.85 0.36 24.33
C ALA A 206 -28.69 -0.59 23.93
N ILE A 207 -27.44 -0.21 24.19
CA ILE A 207 -26.27 -1.00 23.81
C ILE A 207 -26.06 -2.13 24.80
N THR A 208 -26.18 -3.37 24.32
CA THR A 208 -25.81 -4.55 25.09
C THR A 208 -24.38 -4.95 24.73
N VAL A 209 -23.45 -4.67 25.63
CA VAL A 209 -22.05 -5.11 25.47
C VAL A 209 -21.91 -6.50 26.07
N GLY A 210 -21.35 -7.45 25.31
CA GLY A 210 -21.02 -8.76 25.85
C GLY A 210 -20.03 -8.62 27.02
N ARG A 211 -20.54 -8.71 28.26
CA ARG A 211 -19.70 -8.68 29.46
C ARG A 211 -18.88 -9.97 29.54
N VAL A 212 -17.66 -9.93 29.05
CA VAL A 212 -16.67 -10.95 29.39
C VAL A 212 -16.15 -10.61 30.78
N LYS A 213 -16.43 -11.45 31.77
CA LYS A 213 -16.15 -11.24 33.21
C LYS A 213 -14.72 -10.83 33.59
N LYS A 214 -13.78 -10.76 32.63
CA LYS A 214 -12.37 -10.36 32.81
C LYS A 214 -11.81 -9.47 31.69
N ALA A 215 -12.66 -8.93 30.81
CA ALA A 215 -12.14 -8.05 29.76
C ALA A 215 -11.72 -6.70 30.37
N THR A 216 -10.45 -6.40 30.32
CA THR A 216 -9.89 -5.11 30.73
C THR A 216 -9.98 -4.06 29.63
N LEU A 217 -10.13 -4.49 28.37
CA LEU A 217 -10.13 -3.63 27.19
C LEU A 217 -11.21 -4.07 26.17
N TYR A 218 -11.86 -3.10 25.55
CA TYR A 218 -12.88 -3.24 24.52
C TYR A 218 -12.40 -2.61 23.22
N ALA A 219 -12.52 -3.33 22.09
CA ALA A 219 -12.16 -2.80 20.78
C ALA A 219 -13.27 -1.91 20.22
N THR A 220 -12.90 -0.73 19.72
CA THR A 220 -13.80 0.20 19.04
C THR A 220 -13.83 -0.09 17.53
N PRO A 221 -14.77 0.49 16.76
CA PRO A 221 -14.75 0.44 15.30
C PRO A 221 -13.44 0.95 14.68
N LEU A 222 -12.77 1.92 15.32
CA LEU A 222 -11.45 2.37 14.86
C LEU A 222 -10.38 1.28 14.97
N MET A 223 -10.38 0.49 16.03
CA MET A 223 -9.44 -0.63 16.19
C MET A 223 -9.70 -1.73 15.18
N LEU A 224 -10.99 -2.06 14.98
CA LEU A 224 -11.38 -3.03 13.97
C LEU A 224 -10.96 -2.59 12.57
N CYS A 225 -11.18 -1.33 12.24
CA CYS A 225 -10.80 -0.75 10.95
C CYS A 225 -9.28 -0.81 10.74
N VAL A 226 -8.46 -0.43 11.74
CA VAL A 226 -6.99 -0.56 11.64
C VAL A 226 -6.59 -2.00 11.42
N ALA A 227 -7.15 -2.94 12.17
CA ALA A 227 -6.79 -4.36 12.03
C ALA A 227 -7.13 -4.92 10.63
N VAL A 228 -8.26 -4.51 10.06
CA VAL A 228 -8.65 -4.91 8.70
C VAL A 228 -7.73 -4.26 7.66
N VAL A 229 -7.42 -2.97 7.79
CA VAL A 229 -6.49 -2.26 6.90
C VAL A 229 -5.10 -2.90 6.93
N GLU A 230 -4.57 -3.20 8.12
CA GLU A 230 -3.25 -3.83 8.28
C GLU A 230 -3.19 -5.23 7.64
N LEU A 231 -4.21 -6.04 7.88
CA LEU A 231 -4.22 -7.39 7.29
C LEU A 231 -4.42 -7.33 5.77
N SER A 232 -5.19 -6.37 5.27
CA SER A 232 -5.32 -6.14 3.82
C SER A 232 -3.98 -5.71 3.21
N ASP A 233 -3.22 -4.82 3.87
CA ASP A 233 -1.88 -4.42 3.37
C ASP A 233 -0.90 -5.61 3.38
N VAL A 234 -0.97 -6.48 4.38
CA VAL A 234 -0.21 -7.74 4.39
C VAL A 234 -0.57 -8.61 3.18
N MET A 235 -1.86 -8.73 2.84
CA MET A 235 -2.29 -9.50 1.67
C MET A 235 -1.75 -8.88 0.36
N PHE A 236 -1.80 -7.56 0.21
CA PHE A 236 -1.24 -6.86 -0.95
C PHE A 236 0.29 -6.95 -1.03
N ALA A 237 0.98 -7.16 0.08
CA ALA A 237 2.42 -7.36 0.07
C ALA A 237 2.83 -8.68 -0.61
N PHE A 238 1.95 -9.69 -0.68
CA PHE A 238 2.24 -10.95 -1.37
C PHE A 238 2.44 -10.79 -2.88
N ASP A 239 1.82 -9.79 -3.50
CA ASP A 239 1.92 -9.50 -4.94
C ASP A 239 2.88 -8.35 -5.22
N SER A 240 2.85 -7.28 -4.40
CA SER A 240 3.71 -6.12 -4.63
C SER A 240 5.18 -6.42 -4.36
N VAL A 241 5.50 -7.17 -3.31
CA VAL A 241 6.91 -7.50 -2.97
C VAL A 241 7.59 -8.33 -4.07
N PRO A 242 7.02 -9.46 -4.56
CA PRO A 242 7.59 -10.17 -5.71
C PRO A 242 7.73 -9.30 -6.96
N ALA A 243 6.74 -8.42 -7.23
CA ALA A 243 6.79 -7.53 -8.38
C ALA A 243 7.98 -6.55 -8.32
N ILE A 244 8.27 -5.97 -7.14
CA ILE A 244 9.40 -5.05 -6.98
C ILE A 244 10.73 -5.79 -6.95
N ILE A 245 10.79 -6.98 -6.33
CA ILE A 245 11.97 -7.85 -6.37
C ILE A 245 12.32 -8.25 -7.80
N ALA A 246 11.33 -8.37 -8.69
CA ALA A 246 11.58 -8.58 -10.12
C ALA A 246 12.30 -7.41 -10.81
N VAL A 247 12.13 -6.20 -10.29
CA VAL A 247 12.84 -5.01 -10.79
C VAL A 247 14.28 -5.03 -10.32
N SER A 248 14.51 -5.27 -9.04
CA SER A 248 15.84 -5.30 -8.43
C SER A 248 15.93 -6.42 -7.40
N ARG A 249 17.04 -7.17 -7.42
CA ARG A 249 17.35 -8.19 -6.41
C ARG A 249 18.09 -7.63 -5.20
N GLU A 250 18.46 -6.35 -5.25
CA GLU A 250 19.19 -5.69 -4.18
C GLU A 250 18.23 -5.26 -3.05
N PRO A 251 18.34 -5.85 -1.85
CA PRO A 251 17.40 -5.60 -0.77
C PRO A 251 17.26 -4.11 -0.40
N LEU A 252 18.38 -3.37 -0.44
CA LEU A 252 18.37 -1.94 -0.13
C LEU A 252 17.54 -1.14 -1.15
N ILE A 253 17.68 -1.45 -2.44
CA ILE A 253 16.93 -0.78 -3.51
C ILE A 253 15.45 -1.12 -3.40
N VAL A 254 15.12 -2.41 -3.24
CA VAL A 254 13.73 -2.86 -3.05
C VAL A 254 13.09 -2.17 -1.86
N TYR A 255 13.73 -2.26 -0.70
CA TYR A 255 13.17 -1.71 0.53
C TYR A 255 13.10 -0.17 0.49
N SER A 256 14.12 0.51 -0.04
CA SER A 256 14.08 1.97 -0.19
C SER A 256 12.98 2.42 -1.15
N ALA A 257 12.80 1.77 -2.30
CA ALA A 257 11.72 2.07 -3.23
C ALA A 257 10.34 1.95 -2.57
N MET A 258 10.10 0.87 -1.83
CA MET A 258 8.87 0.66 -1.07
C MET A 258 8.70 1.69 0.04
N MET A 259 9.74 1.97 0.83
CA MET A 259 9.69 2.96 1.90
C MET A 259 9.31 4.35 1.40
N PHE A 260 9.98 4.85 0.35
CA PHE A 260 9.65 6.14 -0.22
C PHE A 260 8.27 6.16 -0.89
N ALA A 261 7.79 5.04 -1.42
CA ALA A 261 6.44 4.96 -1.97
C ALA A 261 5.35 5.00 -0.89
N ILE A 262 5.59 4.40 0.28
CA ILE A 262 4.67 4.45 1.44
C ILE A 262 4.59 5.87 2.00
N LEU A 263 5.70 6.62 1.99
CA LEU A 263 5.69 8.02 2.38
C LEU A 263 4.71 8.81 1.52
N GLY A 264 3.85 9.56 2.19
CA GLY A 264 2.80 10.34 1.53
C GLY A 264 1.59 9.51 1.06
N LEU A 265 1.45 8.22 1.41
CA LEU A 265 0.21 7.47 1.14
C LEU A 265 -1.02 8.14 1.76
N ARG A 266 -0.86 8.73 2.95
CA ARG A 266 -1.95 9.46 3.62
C ARG A 266 -2.44 10.65 2.80
N THR A 267 -1.52 11.45 2.25
CA THR A 267 -1.88 12.59 1.40
C THR A 267 -2.41 12.13 0.06
N LEU A 268 -1.81 11.07 -0.50
CA LEU A 268 -2.29 10.46 -1.74
C LEU A 268 -3.72 9.92 -1.60
N TYR A 269 -4.08 9.34 -0.44
CA TYR A 269 -5.44 8.89 -0.15
C TYR A 269 -6.46 10.01 -0.40
N PHE A 270 -6.26 11.21 0.17
CA PHE A 270 -7.18 12.33 0.00
C PHE A 270 -7.20 12.87 -1.43
N VAL A 271 -6.07 12.82 -2.14
CA VAL A 271 -6.03 13.15 -3.58
C VAL A 271 -6.84 12.15 -4.40
N LEU A 272 -6.65 10.85 -4.15
CA LEU A 272 -7.36 9.79 -4.87
C LEU A 272 -8.85 9.80 -4.55
N GLU A 273 -9.23 10.02 -3.30
CA GLU A 273 -10.64 10.14 -2.90
C GLU A 273 -11.34 11.26 -3.67
N ALA A 274 -10.68 12.41 -3.84
CA ALA A 274 -11.22 13.53 -4.61
C ALA A 274 -11.23 13.28 -6.13
N LEU A 275 -10.32 12.45 -6.64
CA LEU A 275 -10.13 12.17 -8.06
C LEU A 275 -10.67 10.80 -8.50
N LYS A 276 -11.34 10.05 -7.64
CA LYS A 276 -11.79 8.68 -7.88
C LYS A 276 -12.46 8.50 -9.26
N GLN A 277 -13.34 9.44 -9.63
CA GLN A 277 -14.05 9.40 -10.91
C GLN A 277 -13.16 9.54 -12.16
N TYR A 278 -11.93 10.07 -12.01
CA TYR A 278 -10.99 10.31 -13.10
C TYR A 278 -9.90 9.24 -13.20
N LEU A 279 -9.90 8.19 -12.36
CA LEU A 279 -8.81 7.22 -12.27
C LEU A 279 -9.20 5.80 -12.72
N VAL A 280 -10.32 5.66 -13.40
CA VAL A 280 -10.92 4.36 -13.81
C VAL A 280 -9.97 3.49 -14.65
N HIS A 281 -9.12 4.09 -15.48
CA HIS A 281 -8.21 3.33 -16.34
C HIS A 281 -6.86 3.03 -15.69
N LEU A 282 -6.59 3.56 -14.49
CA LEU A 282 -5.34 3.31 -13.79
C LEU A 282 -5.24 1.85 -13.32
N GLU A 283 -6.34 1.27 -12.88
CA GLU A 283 -6.42 -0.15 -12.53
C GLU A 283 -6.04 -1.07 -13.70
N LYS A 284 -6.51 -0.76 -14.90
CA LYS A 284 -6.12 -1.49 -16.12
C LYS A 284 -4.62 -1.38 -16.41
N ALA A 285 -4.03 -0.21 -16.16
CA ALA A 285 -2.59 -0.01 -16.29
C ALA A 285 -1.80 -0.87 -15.29
N VAL A 286 -2.29 -1.02 -14.05
CA VAL A 286 -1.71 -1.92 -13.05
C VAL A 286 -1.69 -3.36 -13.56
N VAL A 287 -2.80 -3.86 -14.08
CA VAL A 287 -2.88 -5.22 -14.64
C VAL A 287 -1.85 -5.44 -15.76
N VAL A 288 -1.72 -4.48 -16.68
CA VAL A 288 -0.72 -4.54 -17.76
C VAL A 288 0.70 -4.57 -17.19
N LEU A 289 0.97 -3.77 -16.16
CA LEU A 289 2.28 -3.78 -15.49
C LEU A 289 2.57 -5.09 -14.78
N LEU A 290 1.61 -5.68 -14.10
CA LEU A 290 1.78 -6.99 -13.44
C LEU A 290 2.08 -8.09 -14.45
N PHE A 291 1.39 -8.11 -15.60
CA PHE A 291 1.73 -9.04 -16.69
C PHE A 291 3.14 -8.81 -17.22
N PHE A 292 3.53 -7.57 -17.46
CA PHE A 292 4.90 -7.24 -17.88
C PHE A 292 5.94 -7.74 -16.86
N ILE A 293 5.70 -7.54 -15.57
CA ILE A 293 6.60 -7.99 -14.50
C ILE A 293 6.65 -9.52 -14.41
N ALA A 294 5.52 -10.21 -14.55
CA ALA A 294 5.49 -11.67 -14.57
C ALA A 294 6.31 -12.24 -15.74
N VAL A 295 6.16 -11.64 -16.92
CA VAL A 295 6.97 -12.01 -18.11
C VAL A 295 8.46 -11.74 -17.86
N LYS A 296 8.80 -10.58 -17.28
CA LYS A 296 10.20 -10.25 -16.95
C LYS A 296 10.81 -11.26 -15.98
N LEU A 297 10.09 -11.62 -14.91
CA LEU A 297 10.55 -12.65 -13.95
C LEU A 297 10.74 -14.01 -14.64
N GLY A 298 9.77 -14.43 -15.45
CA GLY A 298 9.85 -15.67 -16.20
C GLY A 298 11.04 -15.70 -17.16
N LEU A 299 11.32 -14.59 -17.88
CA LEU A 299 12.48 -14.47 -18.75
C LEU A 299 13.79 -14.52 -17.97
N ASN A 300 13.88 -13.82 -16.83
CA ASN A 300 15.07 -13.86 -15.97
C ASN A 300 15.33 -15.27 -15.43
N ALA A 301 14.28 -15.97 -14.98
CA ALA A 301 14.39 -17.34 -14.50
C ALA A 301 14.83 -18.29 -15.63
N SER A 302 14.24 -18.15 -16.82
CA SER A 302 14.61 -18.97 -17.98
C SER A 302 16.03 -18.71 -18.44
N GLU A 303 16.51 -17.45 -18.40
CA GLU A 303 17.91 -17.12 -18.70
C GLU A 303 18.88 -17.83 -17.74
N HIS A 304 18.53 -17.88 -16.44
CA HIS A 304 19.37 -18.59 -15.45
C HIS A 304 19.39 -20.11 -15.66
N ILE A 305 18.34 -20.70 -16.25
CA ILE A 305 18.22 -22.15 -16.46
C ILE A 305 18.81 -22.56 -17.83
N TRP A 306 18.48 -21.81 -18.89
CA TRP A 306 18.81 -22.20 -20.27
C TRP A 306 19.86 -21.33 -20.95
N HIS A 307 20.29 -20.22 -20.34
CA HIS A 307 21.36 -19.34 -20.84
C HIS A 307 21.13 -18.85 -22.29
N HIS A 308 19.89 -18.45 -22.64
CA HIS A 308 19.52 -18.04 -24.00
C HIS A 308 19.89 -16.58 -24.35
N GLY A 309 20.41 -15.79 -23.41
CA GLY A 309 20.87 -14.41 -23.62
C GLY A 309 19.79 -13.33 -23.64
N TYR A 310 18.52 -13.68 -23.42
CA TYR A 310 17.43 -12.69 -23.41
C TYR A 310 17.11 -12.23 -21.99
N SER A 311 17.33 -10.93 -21.70
CA SER A 311 16.94 -10.30 -20.45
C SER A 311 16.45 -8.88 -20.72
N ILE A 312 15.54 -8.40 -19.86
CA ILE A 312 15.01 -7.04 -19.94
C ILE A 312 15.83 -6.16 -19.00
N SER A 313 16.52 -5.15 -19.56
CA SER A 313 17.35 -4.24 -18.78
C SER A 313 16.51 -3.37 -17.81
N ALA A 314 17.16 -2.86 -16.77
CA ALA A 314 16.54 -1.94 -15.81
C ALA A 314 15.96 -0.70 -16.49
N THR A 315 16.72 -0.11 -17.42
CA THR A 315 16.30 1.08 -18.17
C THR A 315 15.10 0.81 -19.08
N ALA A 316 15.07 -0.35 -19.77
CA ALA A 316 13.92 -0.76 -20.57
C ALA A 316 12.68 -0.95 -19.70
N SER A 317 12.82 -1.59 -18.53
CA SER A 317 11.74 -1.74 -17.56
C SER A 317 11.19 -0.39 -17.10
N LEU A 318 12.07 0.58 -16.81
CA LEU A 318 11.68 1.94 -16.42
C LEU A 318 10.82 2.60 -17.50
N TYR A 319 11.24 2.54 -18.77
CA TYR A 319 10.46 3.15 -19.87
C TYR A 319 9.10 2.48 -20.07
N VAL A 320 9.03 1.15 -19.95
CA VAL A 320 7.76 0.42 -20.03
C VAL A 320 6.84 0.83 -18.89
N VAL A 321 7.33 0.84 -17.66
CA VAL A 321 6.54 1.22 -16.48
C VAL A 321 6.03 2.65 -16.62
N LEU A 322 6.91 3.62 -16.88
CA LEU A 322 6.50 5.02 -17.02
C LEU A 322 5.57 5.24 -18.22
N GLY A 323 5.81 4.53 -19.33
CA GLY A 323 4.96 4.62 -20.53
C GLY A 323 3.55 4.09 -20.28
N VAL A 324 3.41 2.92 -19.68
CA VAL A 324 2.09 2.34 -19.33
C VAL A 324 1.35 3.24 -18.35
N LEU A 325 2.04 3.79 -17.34
CA LEU A 325 1.45 4.73 -16.40
C LEU A 325 0.97 6.01 -17.06
N ALA A 326 1.80 6.61 -17.91
CA ALA A 326 1.43 7.82 -18.64
C ALA A 326 0.18 7.58 -19.50
N VAL A 327 0.13 6.45 -20.22
CA VAL A 327 -1.04 6.07 -21.03
C VAL A 327 -2.26 5.84 -20.14
N GLY A 328 -2.13 5.14 -19.02
CA GLY A 328 -3.22 4.92 -18.07
C GLY A 328 -3.81 6.23 -17.52
N ILE A 329 -2.96 7.18 -17.13
CA ILE A 329 -3.38 8.50 -16.65
C ILE A 329 -4.05 9.32 -17.78
N ILE A 330 -3.44 9.36 -18.97
CA ILE A 330 -4.00 10.09 -20.11
C ILE A 330 -5.39 9.54 -20.47
N LEU A 331 -5.52 8.21 -20.57
CA LEU A 331 -6.82 7.59 -20.85
C LEU A 331 -7.85 7.88 -19.77
N SER A 332 -7.43 7.87 -18.49
CA SER A 332 -8.32 8.20 -17.37
C SER A 332 -8.83 9.64 -17.42
N VAL A 333 -7.96 10.58 -17.81
CA VAL A 333 -8.36 12.00 -17.96
C VAL A 333 -9.21 12.22 -19.20
N MET A 334 -8.93 11.54 -20.32
CA MET A 334 -9.68 11.68 -21.57
C MET A 334 -11.05 11.00 -21.53
N PHE A 335 -11.17 9.90 -20.81
CA PHE A 335 -12.38 9.08 -20.71
C PHE A 335 -12.75 8.83 -19.23
N PRO A 336 -13.14 9.88 -18.49
CA PRO A 336 -13.59 9.72 -17.10
C PRO A 336 -14.85 8.87 -17.03
N ALA A 337 -15.08 8.18 -15.91
CA ALA A 337 -16.35 7.50 -15.68
C ALA A 337 -17.49 8.51 -15.74
N LYS A 338 -18.58 8.14 -16.40
CA LYS A 338 -19.82 8.95 -16.34
C LYS A 338 -20.25 9.04 -14.88
N ALA A 339 -20.35 10.27 -14.36
CA ALA A 339 -20.97 10.48 -13.06
C ALA A 339 -22.39 9.88 -13.15
N GLU A 340 -22.70 8.89 -12.32
CA GLU A 340 -24.08 8.48 -12.13
C GLU A 340 -24.84 9.68 -11.62
N SER A 341 -25.78 10.16 -12.47
CA SER A 341 -26.68 11.24 -12.11
C SER A 341 -27.52 10.75 -10.94
N SER A 342 -27.32 11.35 -9.77
CA SER A 342 -28.16 11.18 -8.57
C SER A 342 -29.55 11.82 -8.74
N ASP A 343 -30.16 11.66 -9.94
CA ASP A 343 -31.51 12.07 -10.24
C ASP A 343 -32.41 10.86 -10.43
N SER A 344 -32.78 10.22 -9.35
CA SER A 344 -34.06 9.55 -9.23
C SER A 344 -34.32 9.10 -7.81
N LYS A 345 -34.78 9.99 -6.96
CA LYS A 345 -35.80 9.71 -5.92
C LYS A 345 -36.31 11.05 -5.37
N ASN A 346 -37.31 11.62 -6.09
CA ASN A 346 -38.39 12.37 -5.44
C ASN A 346 -39.41 11.39 -4.90
#